data_7ece9ff4ee2a6e0c13acdb5268bbaaf9
#
_entry.id   7ece9ff4ee2a6e0c13acdb5268bbaaf9
#
_cell.length_a   1.000
_cell.length_b   1.000
_cell.length_c   1.000
_cell.angle_alpha   90.00
_cell.angle_beta   90.00
_cell.angle_gamma   90.00
#
_symmetry.space_group_name_H-M   'P 1'
#
loop_
_entity.id
_entity.type
_entity.pdbx_description
1 polymer ?
#
loop_
_entity_poly.entity_id
_entity_poly.type
_entity_poly.pdbx_seq_one_letter_code
_entity_poly.pdbx_strand_id
1 'polypeptide(L)'
;MQTDVFENKVKEIPETEGIKYAGSKLKILPYIMRIVSDLEINTVLDGFSGSTRVSQTFAKLGYDVISNDVAFWSETFAKAYLLNTENPAKYQEIIDHLNGLKGYEGWFSQHYGGVENNGVKYPFQLKNTMKLDAIRDEIDRMNLTEIEKSVALASLILAMDSVDSTLGHYVSYLAEWSPRSHKDLHLRLPKLFVNNGKNKVVRDDIFNTVKEHKVDFAYFDPPYGSNNEKMPPSRVRYDSYYHIWKSVILNDKPKVFGKANRREDSRDEYSASVFEEFRKDENGSFIAMQAIRKLIKETNARYILLSYSSGGRATREELFDILNESGKLIRAEEINYKKNVMGGMRWTNEWINSDNKNFEYLFMIEKS
;
A
#
# COMPACT_ATOMS: atom_id res chain seq x y z
N MET A 1 2.13 32.51 -24.26
CA MET A 1 1.91 33.32 -23.04
C MET A 1 0.49 33.09 -22.57
N GLN A 2 0.29 31.98 -21.81
CA GLN A 2 -0.94 31.71 -21.06
C GLN A 2 -0.55 30.69 -19.97
N THR A 3 0.39 31.12 -19.15
CA THR A 3 0.74 30.53 -17.86
C THR A 3 0.19 31.50 -16.80
N ASP A 4 -0.33 30.97 -15.69
CA ASP A 4 -0.64 31.72 -14.47
C ASP A 4 -2.07 32.25 -14.24
N VAL A 5 -3.09 31.40 -14.39
CA VAL A 5 -4.39 31.64 -13.74
C VAL A 5 -4.84 30.50 -12.83
N PHE A 6 -4.10 29.37 -12.79
CA PHE A 6 -4.53 28.14 -12.09
C PHE A 6 -3.86 27.88 -10.72
N GLU A 7 -2.93 28.75 -10.27
CA GLU A 7 -2.19 28.50 -9.01
C GLU A 7 -3.00 28.71 -7.71
N ASN A 8 -4.18 29.31 -7.75
CA ASN A 8 -4.86 29.79 -6.54
C ASN A 8 -5.99 28.91 -6.00
N LYS A 9 -6.19 27.65 -6.46
CA LYS A 9 -7.27 26.78 -5.96
C LYS A 9 -6.86 25.44 -5.39
N VAL A 10 -5.59 25.09 -5.40
CA VAL A 10 -5.17 23.83 -4.78
C VAL A 10 -5.21 24.00 -3.26
N LYS A 11 -6.19 23.40 -2.60
CA LYS A 11 -6.19 23.27 -1.13
C LYS A 11 -4.84 22.70 -0.72
N GLU A 12 -4.24 23.24 0.33
CA GLU A 12 -3.00 22.68 0.90
C GLU A 12 -3.17 21.19 1.14
N ILE A 13 -2.23 20.39 0.62
CA ILE A 13 -2.32 18.93 0.71
C ILE A 13 -1.99 18.53 2.13
N PRO A 14 -2.91 17.88 2.85
CA PRO A 14 -2.69 17.55 4.24
C PRO A 14 -1.59 16.50 4.38
N GLU A 15 -0.77 16.63 5.42
CA GLU A 15 0.22 15.62 5.76
C GLU A 15 -0.48 14.28 6.07
N THR A 16 0.03 13.20 5.48
CA THR A 16 -0.47 11.85 5.71
C THR A 16 0.59 10.97 6.37
N GLU A 17 0.19 10.12 7.29
CA GLU A 17 1.07 9.07 7.79
C GLU A 17 1.33 8.04 6.71
N GLY A 18 2.53 7.51 6.66
CA GLY A 18 2.86 6.44 5.73
C GLY A 18 4.06 5.66 6.22
N ILE A 19 4.26 4.54 5.58
CA ILE A 19 5.32 3.59 5.81
C ILE A 19 6.09 3.37 4.52
N LYS A 20 7.27 2.78 4.58
CA LYS A 20 7.97 2.32 3.37
C LYS A 20 7.14 1.26 2.67
N TYR A 21 6.63 1.60 1.50
CA TYR A 21 5.71 0.76 0.76
C TYR A 21 5.98 0.88 -0.74
N ALA A 22 6.07 -0.26 -1.43
CA ALA A 22 6.19 -0.29 -2.89
C ALA A 22 4.92 0.32 -3.49
N GLY A 23 5.07 1.27 -4.39
CA GLY A 23 3.90 1.95 -4.99
C GLY A 23 3.30 3.08 -4.15
N SER A 24 3.97 3.55 -3.08
CA SER A 24 3.48 4.70 -2.30
C SER A 24 3.19 5.92 -3.16
N LYS A 25 1.99 6.47 -3.05
CA LYS A 25 1.50 7.59 -3.87
C LYS A 25 1.82 8.99 -3.31
N LEU A 26 2.65 9.09 -2.26
CA LEU A 26 2.99 10.36 -1.63
C LEU A 26 3.42 11.45 -2.65
N LYS A 27 4.23 11.08 -3.63
CA LYS A 27 4.76 12.04 -4.62
C LYS A 27 3.75 12.46 -5.68
N ILE A 28 2.72 11.68 -5.90
CA ILE A 28 1.69 11.97 -6.91
C ILE A 28 0.39 12.54 -6.30
N LEU A 29 0.24 12.54 -4.97
CA LEU A 29 -0.88 13.18 -4.29
C LEU A 29 -1.16 14.61 -4.79
N PRO A 30 -0.14 15.48 -5.00
CA PRO A 30 -0.37 16.83 -5.53
C PRO A 30 -1.08 16.83 -6.88
N TYR A 31 -0.73 15.91 -7.75
CA TYR A 31 -1.33 15.80 -9.08
C TYR A 31 -2.76 15.26 -9.00
N ILE A 32 -2.98 14.23 -8.14
CA ILE A 32 -4.33 13.69 -7.90
C ILE A 32 -5.24 14.82 -7.39
N MET A 33 -4.79 15.56 -6.37
CA MET A 33 -5.60 16.63 -5.77
C MET A 33 -5.87 17.78 -6.75
N ARG A 34 -4.91 18.12 -7.61
CA ARG A 34 -5.11 19.11 -8.67
C ARG A 34 -6.18 18.66 -9.68
N ILE A 35 -6.16 17.36 -10.05
CA ILE A 35 -7.14 16.80 -10.99
C ILE A 35 -8.56 16.88 -10.42
N VAL A 36 -8.73 16.62 -9.12
CA VAL A 36 -10.06 16.57 -8.49
C VAL A 36 -10.55 17.91 -7.96
N SER A 37 -9.69 18.94 -7.88
CA SER A 37 -10.00 20.24 -7.25
C SER A 37 -11.20 20.97 -7.86
N ASP A 38 -11.46 20.77 -9.15
CA ASP A 38 -12.52 21.42 -9.90
C ASP A 38 -13.80 20.57 -9.99
N LEU A 39 -13.82 19.40 -9.34
CA LEU A 39 -14.96 18.50 -9.38
C LEU A 39 -15.88 18.70 -8.19
N GLU A 40 -17.17 18.64 -8.44
CA GLU A 40 -18.20 18.57 -7.42
C GLU A 40 -18.37 17.11 -6.99
N ILE A 41 -17.62 16.68 -5.98
CA ILE A 41 -17.63 15.34 -5.41
C ILE A 41 -17.74 15.40 -3.89
N ASN A 42 -18.40 14.43 -3.29
CA ASN A 42 -18.51 14.26 -1.84
C ASN A 42 -18.04 12.88 -1.39
N THR A 43 -18.28 11.86 -2.20
CA THR A 43 -17.99 10.46 -1.90
C THR A 43 -16.87 9.95 -2.78
N VAL A 44 -15.90 9.28 -2.17
CA VAL A 44 -14.67 8.80 -2.82
C VAL A 44 -14.45 7.32 -2.53
N LEU A 45 -14.19 6.52 -3.55
CA LEU A 45 -13.65 5.17 -3.42
C LEU A 45 -12.15 5.18 -3.73
N ASP A 46 -11.33 4.79 -2.76
CA ASP A 46 -9.92 4.42 -2.97
C ASP A 46 -9.86 2.89 -3.09
N GLY A 47 -9.78 2.39 -4.33
CA GLY A 47 -10.01 0.99 -4.65
C GLY A 47 -8.83 0.06 -4.34
N PHE A 48 -7.60 0.59 -4.19
CA PHE A 48 -6.37 -0.14 -3.87
C PHE A 48 -5.57 0.66 -2.87
N SER A 49 -6.07 0.75 -1.64
CA SER A 49 -5.63 1.77 -0.69
C SER A 49 -4.22 1.57 -0.13
N GLY A 50 -3.65 0.35 -0.18
CA GLY A 50 -2.28 0.05 0.21
C GLY A 50 -1.87 0.62 1.56
N SER A 51 -1.05 1.66 1.57
CA SER A 51 -0.66 2.40 2.77
C SER A 51 -1.64 3.51 3.16
N THR A 52 -2.81 3.58 2.54
CA THR A 52 -3.94 4.49 2.80
C THR A 52 -3.67 5.99 2.60
N ARG A 53 -2.57 6.39 1.96
CA ARG A 53 -2.24 7.82 1.82
C ARG A 53 -3.28 8.61 1.04
N VAL A 54 -3.83 8.03 -0.04
CA VAL A 54 -4.88 8.65 -0.84
C VAL A 54 -6.15 8.76 -0.01
N SER A 55 -6.58 7.67 0.63
CA SER A 55 -7.73 7.65 1.55
C SER A 55 -7.61 8.70 2.66
N GLN A 56 -6.45 8.78 3.35
CA GLN A 56 -6.20 9.79 4.40
C GLN A 56 -6.31 11.21 3.88
N THR A 57 -5.78 11.47 2.67
CA THR A 57 -5.82 12.81 2.06
C THR A 57 -7.25 13.25 1.83
N PHE A 58 -8.07 12.42 1.21
CA PHE A 58 -9.47 12.74 0.97
C PHE A 58 -10.26 12.90 2.27
N ALA A 59 -10.07 12.01 3.23
CA ALA A 59 -10.75 12.09 4.53
C ALA A 59 -10.41 13.38 5.30
N LYS A 60 -9.13 13.79 5.31
CA LYS A 60 -8.68 15.04 5.93
C LYS A 60 -9.22 16.30 5.23
N LEU A 61 -9.53 16.19 3.95
CA LEU A 61 -10.18 17.27 3.17
C LEU A 61 -11.70 17.28 3.33
N GLY A 62 -12.27 16.34 4.10
CA GLY A 62 -13.70 16.31 4.45
C GLY A 62 -14.57 15.47 3.55
N TYR A 63 -13.99 14.69 2.61
CA TYR A 63 -14.75 13.75 1.78
C TYR A 63 -15.15 12.51 2.59
N ASP A 64 -16.25 11.88 2.22
CA ASP A 64 -16.68 10.59 2.73
C ASP A 64 -15.96 9.49 1.94
N VAL A 65 -15.04 8.77 2.58
CA VAL A 65 -14.12 7.85 1.91
C VAL A 65 -14.51 6.40 2.14
N ILE A 66 -14.53 5.61 1.07
CA ILE A 66 -14.53 4.16 1.10
C ILE A 66 -13.12 3.71 0.73
N SER A 67 -12.40 3.12 1.69
CA SER A 67 -11.04 2.60 1.51
C SER A 67 -11.11 1.10 1.34
N ASN A 68 -10.71 0.59 0.17
CA ASN A 68 -10.73 -0.84 -0.14
C ASN A 68 -9.33 -1.37 -0.45
N ASP A 69 -9.06 -2.57 0.02
CA ASP A 69 -7.91 -3.39 -0.38
C ASP A 69 -8.16 -4.84 0.04
N VAL A 70 -7.46 -5.79 -0.57
CA VAL A 70 -7.48 -7.20 -0.15
C VAL A 70 -6.50 -7.47 1.00
N ALA A 71 -5.56 -6.57 1.24
CA ALA A 71 -4.46 -6.76 2.18
C ALA A 71 -4.87 -6.46 3.64
N PHE A 72 -4.49 -7.35 4.55
CA PHE A 72 -4.74 -7.18 6.00
C PHE A 72 -4.11 -5.92 6.58
N TRP A 73 -2.91 -5.54 6.13
CA TRP A 73 -2.24 -4.33 6.62
C TRP A 73 -2.94 -3.07 6.15
N SER A 74 -3.46 -3.07 4.93
CA SER A 74 -4.22 -1.95 4.39
C SER A 74 -5.51 -1.73 5.18
N GLU A 75 -6.26 -2.80 5.45
CA GLU A 75 -7.43 -2.77 6.33
C GLU A 75 -7.07 -2.22 7.72
N THR A 76 -5.99 -2.73 8.32
CA THR A 76 -5.52 -2.28 9.65
C THR A 76 -5.18 -0.80 9.67
N PHE A 77 -4.43 -0.32 8.69
CA PHE A 77 -4.11 1.10 8.57
C PHE A 77 -5.35 1.93 8.31
N ALA A 78 -6.24 1.49 7.41
CA ALA A 78 -7.47 2.20 7.11
C ALA A 78 -8.36 2.33 8.35
N LYS A 79 -8.55 1.27 9.14
CA LYS A 79 -9.33 1.32 10.39
C LYS A 79 -8.72 2.30 11.39
N ALA A 80 -7.39 2.26 11.58
CA ALA A 80 -6.71 3.18 12.47
C ALA A 80 -6.86 4.65 12.05
N TYR A 81 -6.65 4.96 10.77
CA TYR A 81 -6.63 6.35 10.31
C TYR A 81 -8.00 6.90 9.95
N LEU A 82 -8.92 6.08 9.43
CA LEU A 82 -10.17 6.57 8.84
C LEU A 82 -11.39 6.38 9.74
N LEU A 83 -11.37 5.42 10.68
CA LEU A 83 -12.52 5.16 11.56
C LEU A 83 -12.39 5.82 12.93
N ASN A 84 -11.25 6.41 13.26
CA ASN A 84 -11.09 7.14 14.51
C ASN A 84 -11.93 8.43 14.51
N THR A 85 -12.89 8.53 15.42
CA THR A 85 -13.73 9.72 15.63
C THR A 85 -13.43 10.43 16.94
N GLU A 86 -12.44 9.96 17.69
CA GLU A 86 -12.11 10.48 19.00
C GLU A 86 -10.74 11.15 19.02
N ASN A 87 -10.46 11.89 20.12
CA ASN A 87 -9.16 12.49 20.30
C ASN A 87 -8.07 11.39 20.33
N PRO A 88 -7.06 11.47 19.45
CA PRO A 88 -6.00 10.47 19.41
C PRO A 88 -5.26 10.24 20.73
N ALA A 89 -5.20 11.23 21.62
CA ALA A 89 -4.53 11.13 22.93
C ALA A 89 -5.06 9.97 23.80
N LYS A 90 -6.32 9.55 23.59
CA LYS A 90 -6.90 8.42 24.33
C LYS A 90 -6.13 7.09 24.13
N TYR A 91 -5.44 6.94 23.02
CA TYR A 91 -4.69 5.72 22.71
C TYR A 91 -3.28 5.71 23.32
N GLN A 92 -2.82 6.83 23.91
CA GLN A 92 -1.46 6.92 24.45
C GLN A 92 -1.21 5.92 25.58
N GLU A 93 -2.18 5.68 26.45
CA GLU A 93 -2.05 4.70 27.54
C GLU A 93 -1.81 3.28 27.02
N ILE A 94 -2.45 2.89 25.91
CA ILE A 94 -2.23 1.60 25.25
C ILE A 94 -0.79 1.53 24.75
N ILE A 95 -0.30 2.57 24.08
CA ILE A 95 1.06 2.65 23.54
C ILE A 95 2.10 2.58 24.66
N ASP A 96 1.89 3.31 25.75
CA ASP A 96 2.79 3.34 26.91
C ASP A 96 2.83 1.98 27.63
N HIS A 97 1.69 1.34 27.82
CA HIS A 97 1.60 -0.02 28.36
C HIS A 97 2.41 -1.00 27.53
N LEU A 98 2.20 -1.02 26.20
CA LEU A 98 2.91 -1.90 25.29
C LEU A 98 4.43 -1.64 25.27
N ASN A 99 4.83 -0.38 25.35
CA ASN A 99 6.23 -0.02 25.48
C ASN A 99 6.88 -0.47 26.81
N GLY A 100 6.10 -0.57 27.88
CA GLY A 100 6.55 -1.05 29.19
C GLY A 100 6.84 -2.54 29.28
N LEU A 101 6.38 -3.36 28.33
CA LEU A 101 6.51 -4.81 28.37
C LEU A 101 7.98 -5.27 28.27
N LYS A 102 8.34 -6.33 29.01
CA LYS A 102 9.59 -7.03 28.86
C LYS A 102 9.49 -8.04 27.70
N GLY A 103 10.44 -8.00 26.76
CA GLY A 103 10.51 -8.96 25.66
C GLY A 103 10.84 -10.37 26.10
N TYR A 104 10.40 -11.35 25.33
CA TYR A 104 10.75 -12.76 25.47
C TYR A 104 10.88 -13.44 24.11
N GLU A 105 11.59 -14.57 24.03
CA GLU A 105 11.72 -15.32 22.80
C GLU A 105 10.42 -16.09 22.47
N GLY A 106 9.76 -15.68 21.40
CA GLY A 106 8.56 -16.30 20.88
C GLY A 106 8.72 -16.68 19.40
N TRP A 107 7.60 -16.78 18.70
CA TRP A 107 7.58 -17.22 17.31
C TRP A 107 8.32 -16.26 16.37
N PHE A 108 8.13 -14.95 16.54
CA PHE A 108 8.81 -13.94 15.71
C PHE A 108 10.33 -13.95 15.95
N SER A 109 10.76 -14.14 17.20
CA SER A 109 12.18 -14.24 17.55
C SER A 109 12.84 -15.43 16.89
N GLN A 110 12.16 -16.59 16.87
CA GLN A 110 12.67 -17.83 16.28
C GLN A 110 12.82 -17.74 14.75
N HIS A 111 11.96 -16.97 14.07
CA HIS A 111 11.92 -16.94 12.60
C HIS A 111 12.60 -15.71 12.01
N TYR A 112 12.61 -14.57 12.69
CA TYR A 112 13.02 -13.29 12.13
C TYR A 112 14.07 -12.55 12.96
N GLY A 113 14.42 -13.04 14.14
CA GLY A 113 15.41 -12.44 15.05
C GLY A 113 16.81 -13.01 14.87
N GLY A 114 17.82 -12.14 14.79
CA GLY A 114 19.22 -12.54 14.75
C GLY A 114 20.08 -11.76 15.76
N VAL A 115 21.15 -12.40 16.26
CA VAL A 115 22.10 -11.79 17.21
C VAL A 115 23.32 -11.26 16.47
N GLU A 116 23.91 -12.08 15.60
CA GLU A 116 25.10 -11.77 14.85
C GLU A 116 24.95 -12.16 13.37
N ASN A 117 25.74 -11.50 12.53
CA ASN A 117 25.79 -11.85 11.11
C ASN A 117 26.74 -13.05 10.91
N ASN A 118 26.26 -14.23 11.22
CA ASN A 118 26.96 -15.52 11.07
C ASN A 118 26.80 -16.14 9.67
N GLY A 119 26.53 -15.30 8.65
CA GLY A 119 26.20 -15.73 7.28
C GLY A 119 24.71 -15.98 7.05
N VAL A 120 23.89 -15.98 8.08
CA VAL A 120 22.43 -16.00 7.99
C VAL A 120 21.93 -14.57 8.11
N LYS A 121 21.06 -14.16 7.19
CA LYS A 121 20.51 -12.81 7.15
C LYS A 121 19.17 -12.78 7.87
N TYR A 122 18.98 -11.76 8.72
CA TYR A 122 17.73 -11.54 9.46
C TYR A 122 17.18 -10.14 9.21
N PRO A 123 15.87 -9.95 9.23
CA PRO A 123 15.24 -8.65 9.08
C PRO A 123 15.34 -7.78 10.34
N PHE A 124 15.49 -8.39 11.54
CA PHE A 124 15.52 -7.70 12.82
C PHE A 124 16.59 -8.27 13.74
N GLN A 125 17.10 -7.45 14.64
CA GLN A 125 17.89 -7.95 15.78
C GLN A 125 16.98 -8.68 16.77
N LEU A 126 17.51 -9.73 17.41
CA LEU A 126 16.78 -10.59 18.35
C LEU A 126 16.08 -9.78 19.46
N LYS A 127 16.74 -8.77 20.02
CA LYS A 127 16.12 -7.91 21.05
C LYS A 127 14.81 -7.27 20.59
N ASN A 128 14.72 -6.91 19.30
CA ASN A 128 13.55 -6.26 18.73
C ASN A 128 12.42 -7.25 18.44
N THR A 129 12.75 -8.48 18.02
CA THR A 129 11.74 -9.52 17.85
C THR A 129 11.24 -10.08 19.18
N MET A 130 12.08 -10.16 20.21
CA MET A 130 11.63 -10.49 21.57
C MET A 130 10.60 -9.47 22.09
N LYS A 131 10.84 -8.18 21.82
CA LYS A 131 9.90 -7.13 22.15
C LYS A 131 8.62 -7.22 21.31
N LEU A 132 8.76 -7.55 20.02
CA LEU A 132 7.64 -7.79 19.10
C LEU A 132 6.75 -8.95 19.60
N ASP A 133 7.34 -10.09 19.99
CA ASP A 133 6.59 -11.23 20.53
C ASP A 133 5.75 -10.82 21.73
N ALA A 134 6.36 -10.12 22.70
CA ALA A 134 5.66 -9.67 23.91
C ALA A 134 4.52 -8.69 23.59
N ILE A 135 4.77 -7.69 22.74
CA ILE A 135 3.75 -6.69 22.37
C ILE A 135 2.60 -7.37 21.60
N ARG A 136 2.94 -8.25 20.67
CA ARG A 136 1.90 -8.84 19.82
C ARG A 136 0.96 -9.76 20.60
N ASP A 137 1.51 -10.59 21.49
CA ASP A 137 0.68 -11.46 22.32
C ASP A 137 -0.13 -10.64 23.34
N GLU A 138 0.40 -9.51 23.85
CA GLU A 138 -0.34 -8.64 24.76
C GLU A 138 -1.52 -7.94 24.07
N ILE A 139 -1.37 -7.47 22.83
CA ILE A 139 -2.47 -6.89 22.06
C ILE A 139 -3.66 -7.86 21.98
N ASP A 140 -3.42 -9.16 21.89
CA ASP A 140 -4.49 -10.16 21.86
C ASP A 140 -5.10 -10.43 23.26
N ARG A 141 -4.33 -10.21 24.35
CA ARG A 141 -4.83 -10.34 25.71
C ARG A 141 -5.65 -9.14 26.17
N MET A 142 -5.32 -7.96 25.66
CA MET A 142 -6.06 -6.75 25.96
C MET A 142 -7.46 -6.79 25.34
N ASN A 143 -8.46 -6.38 26.09
CA ASN A 143 -9.83 -6.27 25.57
C ASN A 143 -10.02 -4.98 24.79
N LEU A 144 -9.31 -4.84 23.66
CA LEU A 144 -9.33 -3.66 22.81
C LEU A 144 -10.53 -3.69 21.86
N THR A 145 -11.13 -2.54 21.62
CA THR A 145 -12.05 -2.33 20.50
C THR A 145 -11.31 -2.53 19.18
N GLU A 146 -12.05 -2.72 18.11
CA GLU A 146 -11.47 -2.89 16.76
C GLU A 146 -10.55 -1.74 16.37
N ILE A 147 -10.93 -0.50 16.67
CA ILE A 147 -10.14 0.70 16.36
C ILE A 147 -8.88 0.74 17.23
N GLU A 148 -9.00 0.52 18.54
CA GLU A 148 -7.84 0.46 19.46
C GLU A 148 -6.83 -0.61 19.04
N LYS A 149 -7.30 -1.80 18.70
CA LYS A 149 -6.46 -2.88 18.18
C LYS A 149 -5.76 -2.47 16.88
N SER A 150 -6.48 -1.83 15.96
CA SER A 150 -5.93 -1.35 14.70
C SER A 150 -4.88 -0.25 14.91
N VAL A 151 -5.10 0.66 15.87
CA VAL A 151 -4.12 1.70 16.25
C VAL A 151 -2.85 1.07 16.84
N ALA A 152 -2.99 0.10 17.76
CA ALA A 152 -1.85 -0.61 18.35
C ALA A 152 -1.05 -1.38 17.30
N LEU A 153 -1.72 -2.09 16.39
CA LEU A 153 -1.07 -2.83 15.30
C LEU A 153 -0.40 -1.89 14.28
N ALA A 154 -1.04 -0.79 13.90
CA ALA A 154 -0.43 0.22 13.04
C ALA A 154 0.83 0.82 13.67
N SER A 155 0.76 1.17 14.97
CA SER A 155 1.90 1.64 15.75
C SER A 155 3.05 0.61 15.76
N LEU A 156 2.73 -0.67 15.96
CA LEU A 156 3.70 -1.77 15.98
C LEU A 156 4.37 -1.93 14.61
N ILE A 157 3.63 -1.92 13.52
CA ILE A 157 4.18 -2.03 12.16
C ILE A 157 5.07 -0.82 11.82
N LEU A 158 4.68 0.39 12.23
CA LEU A 158 5.52 1.59 12.08
C LEU A 158 6.83 1.50 12.89
N ALA A 159 6.74 0.95 14.10
CA ALA A 159 7.93 0.72 14.94
C ALA A 159 8.86 -0.33 14.30
N MET A 160 8.33 -1.41 13.76
CA MET A 160 9.10 -2.42 13.01
C MET A 160 9.83 -1.81 11.82
N ASP A 161 9.17 -0.97 11.01
CA ASP A 161 9.81 -0.28 9.87
C ASP A 161 10.97 0.64 10.29
N SER A 162 10.96 1.13 11.54
CA SER A 162 12.00 1.99 12.09
C SER A 162 13.25 1.24 12.51
N VAL A 163 13.18 -0.07 12.70
CA VAL A 163 14.27 -0.93 13.21
C VAL A 163 14.61 -2.11 12.31
N ASP A 164 14.03 -2.19 11.13
CA ASP A 164 14.29 -3.30 10.21
C ASP A 164 15.65 -3.19 9.50
N SER A 165 16.23 -4.31 9.10
CA SER A 165 17.44 -4.41 8.29
C SER A 165 17.10 -4.93 6.88
N THR A 166 16.21 -4.20 6.19
CA THR A 166 15.70 -4.57 4.87
C THR A 166 15.78 -3.39 3.89
N LEU A 167 15.41 -3.68 2.66
CA LEU A 167 15.31 -2.70 1.58
C LEU A 167 13.89 -2.10 1.44
N GLY A 168 13.03 -2.33 2.45
CA GLY A 168 11.62 -1.92 2.44
C GLY A 168 10.66 -3.02 2.02
N HIS A 169 11.12 -4.27 2.05
CA HIS A 169 10.31 -5.49 1.87
C HIS A 169 10.97 -6.69 2.56
N TYR A 170 10.21 -7.75 2.82
CA TYR A 170 10.65 -8.90 3.61
C TYR A 170 10.94 -10.17 2.78
N VAL A 171 11.11 -10.09 1.46
CA VAL A 171 11.48 -11.24 0.62
C VAL A 171 13.00 -11.47 0.57
N SER A 172 13.79 -10.48 0.97
CA SER A 172 15.25 -10.58 1.12
C SER A 172 15.76 -9.58 2.14
N TYR A 173 16.86 -9.93 2.82
CA TYR A 173 17.43 -9.14 3.90
C TYR A 173 18.83 -8.65 3.54
N LEU A 174 19.25 -7.57 4.17
CA LEU A 174 20.60 -7.02 3.99
C LEU A 174 21.66 -8.01 4.50
N ALA A 175 22.84 -7.98 3.88
CA ALA A 175 23.97 -8.82 4.31
C ALA A 175 24.52 -8.36 5.67
N GLU A 176 24.48 -7.06 5.91
CA GLU A 176 24.93 -6.41 7.14
C GLU A 176 23.78 -5.67 7.81
N TRP A 177 23.90 -5.50 9.11
CA TRP A 177 22.91 -4.76 9.88
C TRP A 177 22.84 -3.30 9.41
N SER A 178 21.64 -2.85 9.10
CA SER A 178 21.41 -1.43 8.83
C SER A 178 21.61 -0.61 10.11
N PRO A 179 22.11 0.65 10.05
CA PRO A 179 22.28 1.48 11.25
C PRO A 179 21.02 1.60 12.10
N ARG A 180 19.83 1.61 11.47
CA ARG A 180 18.54 1.71 12.18
C ARG A 180 18.19 0.45 12.97
N SER A 181 18.68 -0.73 12.57
CA SER A 181 18.38 -2.00 13.26
C SER A 181 18.96 -2.07 14.68
N HIS A 182 19.97 -1.22 14.99
CA HIS A 182 20.55 -1.13 16.33
C HIS A 182 19.66 -0.37 17.33
N LYS A 183 18.64 0.37 16.86
CA LYS A 183 17.65 1.01 17.72
C LYS A 183 16.77 -0.03 18.38
N ASP A 184 16.14 0.36 19.48
CA ASP A 184 15.16 -0.47 20.16
C ASP A 184 13.77 -0.29 19.51
N LEU A 185 13.01 -1.37 19.44
CA LEU A 185 11.62 -1.35 19.02
C LEU A 185 10.82 -0.54 20.04
N HIS A 186 10.34 0.61 19.62
CA HIS A 186 9.57 1.53 20.44
C HIS A 186 8.35 2.02 19.66
N LEU A 187 7.18 1.81 20.21
CA LEU A 187 5.92 2.24 19.64
C LEU A 187 5.73 3.74 19.85
N ARG A 188 5.19 4.40 18.86
CA ARG A 188 4.68 5.77 18.97
C ARG A 188 3.24 5.82 18.53
N LEU A 189 2.49 6.76 19.04
CA LEU A 189 1.15 7.01 18.55
C LEU A 189 1.24 7.38 17.05
N PRO A 190 0.50 6.69 16.15
CA PRO A 190 0.40 7.10 14.76
C PRO A 190 -0.19 8.51 14.65
N LYS A 191 0.09 9.21 13.53
CA LYS A 191 -0.45 10.56 13.27
C LYS A 191 -1.94 10.49 12.92
N LEU A 192 -2.74 10.07 13.89
CA LEU A 192 -4.19 9.97 13.76
C LEU A 192 -4.83 11.35 13.68
N PHE A 193 -6.06 11.39 13.19
CA PHE A 193 -6.92 12.58 13.16
C PHE A 193 -8.35 12.17 13.47
N VAL A 194 -9.15 13.14 13.85
CA VAL A 194 -10.58 12.94 14.14
C VAL A 194 -11.34 12.97 12.83
N ASN A 195 -12.06 11.91 12.53
CA ASN A 195 -12.86 11.78 11.31
C ASN A 195 -14.33 12.18 11.54
N ASN A 196 -15.05 12.40 10.43
CA ASN A 196 -16.46 12.75 10.43
C ASN A 196 -17.41 11.57 10.77
N GLY A 197 -16.90 10.35 10.94
CA GLY A 197 -17.66 9.14 11.22
C GLY A 197 -18.38 8.51 10.02
N LYS A 198 -18.15 9.00 8.80
CA LYS A 198 -18.81 8.50 7.59
C LYS A 198 -17.92 7.64 6.71
N ASN A 199 -16.62 7.60 6.98
CA ASN A 199 -15.69 6.76 6.25
C ASN A 199 -16.01 5.27 6.44
N LYS A 200 -15.71 4.47 5.42
CA LYS A 200 -15.84 3.02 5.43
C LYS A 200 -14.53 2.37 5.07
N VAL A 201 -14.29 1.22 5.68
CA VAL A 201 -13.14 0.35 5.38
C VAL A 201 -13.68 -0.99 4.91
N VAL A 202 -13.24 -1.40 3.75
CA VAL A 202 -13.63 -2.66 3.11
C VAL A 202 -12.37 -3.48 2.84
N ARG A 203 -12.37 -4.76 3.20
CA ARG A 203 -11.33 -5.69 2.81
C ARG A 203 -11.95 -6.76 1.94
N ASP A 204 -12.02 -6.48 0.65
CA ASP A 204 -12.65 -7.39 -0.32
C ASP A 204 -12.00 -7.23 -1.70
N ASP A 205 -12.35 -8.17 -2.60
CA ASP A 205 -12.04 -8.04 -4.01
C ASP A 205 -12.69 -6.79 -4.58
N ILE A 206 -11.92 -6.00 -5.34
CA ILE A 206 -12.38 -4.74 -5.90
C ILE A 206 -13.63 -4.91 -6.78
N PHE A 207 -13.78 -6.04 -7.46
CA PHE A 207 -14.96 -6.30 -8.30
C PHE A 207 -16.25 -6.48 -7.50
N ASN A 208 -16.17 -6.86 -6.22
CA ASN A 208 -17.32 -6.85 -5.33
C ASN A 208 -17.60 -5.42 -4.86
N THR A 209 -16.57 -4.75 -4.36
CA THR A 209 -16.68 -3.39 -3.81
C THR A 209 -17.28 -2.38 -4.79
N VAL A 210 -16.85 -2.39 -6.06
CA VAL A 210 -17.37 -1.44 -7.06
C VAL A 210 -18.84 -1.67 -7.44
N LYS A 211 -19.36 -2.87 -7.21
CA LYS A 211 -20.78 -3.19 -7.44
C LYS A 211 -21.66 -2.77 -6.25
N GLU A 212 -21.15 -2.92 -5.05
CA GLU A 212 -21.88 -2.64 -3.80
C GLU A 212 -21.95 -1.15 -3.47
N HIS A 213 -21.01 -0.37 -3.98
CA HIS A 213 -20.87 1.04 -3.61
C HIS A 213 -21.00 1.98 -4.82
N LYS A 214 -21.93 2.94 -4.69
CA LYS A 214 -22.04 4.07 -5.62
C LYS A 214 -21.31 5.27 -5.00
N VAL A 215 -20.42 5.89 -5.76
CA VAL A 215 -19.63 7.07 -5.33
C VAL A 215 -19.59 8.14 -6.42
N ASP A 216 -19.20 9.36 -6.06
CA ASP A 216 -18.99 10.42 -7.05
C ASP A 216 -17.68 10.22 -7.81
N PHE A 217 -16.62 9.77 -7.10
CA PHE A 217 -15.28 9.62 -7.62
C PHE A 217 -14.64 8.31 -7.16
N ALA A 218 -14.05 7.57 -8.10
CA ALA A 218 -13.26 6.36 -7.81
C ALA A 218 -11.81 6.57 -8.25
N TYR A 219 -10.88 6.28 -7.36
CA TYR A 219 -9.45 6.23 -7.62
C TYR A 219 -8.96 4.80 -7.67
N PHE A 220 -8.27 4.43 -8.74
CA PHE A 220 -7.69 3.11 -8.93
C PHE A 220 -6.21 3.15 -9.22
N ASP A 221 -5.47 2.34 -8.49
CA ASP A 221 -4.03 2.12 -8.59
C ASP A 221 -3.74 0.62 -8.47
N PRO A 222 -4.26 -0.19 -9.42
CA PRO A 222 -4.10 -1.64 -9.36
C PRO A 222 -2.62 -2.04 -9.44
N PRO A 223 -2.24 -3.23 -9.00
CA PRO A 223 -0.91 -3.76 -9.28
C PRO A 223 -0.64 -3.76 -10.80
N TYR A 224 0.52 -3.22 -11.21
CA TYR A 224 0.77 -2.93 -12.65
C TYR A 224 1.35 -4.11 -13.44
N GLY A 225 1.82 -5.16 -12.76
CA GLY A 225 2.61 -6.18 -13.41
C GLY A 225 3.95 -5.64 -13.94
N SER A 226 4.47 -6.23 -15.01
CA SER A 226 5.72 -5.81 -15.66
C SER A 226 5.62 -5.98 -17.16
N ASN A 227 6.11 -5.01 -17.91
CA ASN A 227 6.27 -5.10 -19.38
C ASN A 227 7.56 -5.80 -19.80
N ASN A 228 8.36 -6.30 -18.87
CA ASN A 228 9.60 -7.00 -19.18
C ASN A 228 9.32 -8.44 -19.65
N GLU A 229 9.42 -8.70 -20.94
CA GLU A 229 9.18 -10.01 -21.55
C GLU A 229 10.14 -11.11 -21.07
N LYS A 230 11.37 -10.76 -20.63
CA LYS A 230 12.35 -11.71 -20.08
C LYS A 230 11.99 -12.14 -18.66
N MET A 231 11.17 -11.34 -17.95
CA MET A 231 10.71 -11.61 -16.60
C MET A 231 9.20 -11.31 -16.50
N PRO A 232 8.37 -12.13 -17.13
CA PRO A 232 6.93 -11.88 -17.21
C PRO A 232 6.21 -11.73 -15.86
N PRO A 233 6.52 -12.53 -14.80
CA PRO A 233 5.93 -12.31 -13.50
C PRO A 233 6.35 -10.96 -12.92
N SER A 234 5.43 -10.30 -12.25
CA SER A 234 5.74 -9.07 -11.51
C SER A 234 6.82 -9.35 -10.46
N ARG A 235 7.77 -8.41 -10.32
CA ARG A 235 8.75 -8.47 -9.24
C ARG A 235 8.17 -8.03 -7.90
N VAL A 236 7.16 -7.18 -7.93
CA VAL A 236 6.47 -6.70 -6.73
C VAL A 236 5.29 -7.61 -6.50
N ARG A 237 5.38 -8.45 -5.48
CA ARG A 237 4.31 -9.31 -4.98
C ARG A 237 3.98 -8.85 -3.58
N TYR A 238 2.94 -8.07 -3.43
CA TYR A 238 2.60 -7.39 -2.17
C TYR A 238 2.48 -8.36 -1.00
N ASP A 239 1.78 -9.49 -1.15
CA ASP A 239 1.62 -10.48 -0.08
C ASP A 239 2.95 -11.12 0.33
N SER A 240 3.86 -11.34 -0.63
CA SER A 240 5.23 -11.78 -0.36
C SER A 240 6.08 -10.68 0.26
N TYR A 241 5.97 -9.45 -0.25
CA TYR A 241 6.78 -8.31 0.22
C TYR A 241 6.50 -7.99 1.67
N TYR A 242 5.23 -8.07 2.09
CA TYR A 242 4.77 -7.67 3.42
C TYR A 242 4.24 -8.83 4.26
N HIS A 243 4.71 -10.05 3.97
CA HIS A 243 4.28 -11.27 4.65
C HIS A 243 4.46 -11.23 6.19
N ILE A 244 5.50 -10.52 6.68
CA ILE A 244 5.71 -10.36 8.12
C ILE A 244 4.61 -9.48 8.73
N TRP A 245 4.20 -8.41 8.06
CA TRP A 245 3.08 -7.59 8.53
C TRP A 245 1.80 -8.40 8.65
N LYS A 246 1.50 -9.24 7.66
CA LYS A 246 0.37 -10.17 7.71
C LYS A 246 0.47 -11.12 8.90
N SER A 247 1.64 -11.68 9.16
CA SER A 247 1.87 -12.54 10.35
C SER A 247 1.68 -11.77 11.65
N VAL A 248 2.14 -10.53 11.73
CA VAL A 248 1.96 -9.66 12.91
C VAL A 248 0.48 -9.34 13.11
N ILE A 249 -0.26 -9.00 12.07
CA ILE A 249 -1.68 -8.65 12.19
C ILE A 249 -2.50 -9.85 12.63
N LEU A 250 -2.29 -11.01 12.02
CA LEU A 250 -3.06 -12.23 12.27
C LEU A 250 -2.61 -12.95 13.56
N ASN A 251 -1.34 -12.84 13.94
CA ASN A 251 -0.71 -13.64 15.02
C ASN A 251 -0.97 -15.15 14.91
N ASP A 252 -1.09 -15.65 13.69
CA ASP A 252 -1.51 -17.01 13.39
C ASP A 252 -0.36 -18.03 13.37
N LYS A 253 0.89 -17.54 13.55
CA LYS A 253 2.11 -18.35 13.62
C LYS A 253 2.19 -19.35 12.46
N PRO A 254 2.14 -18.88 11.19
CA PRO A 254 1.98 -19.73 10.03
C PRO A 254 3.20 -20.61 9.75
N LYS A 255 3.02 -21.66 8.95
CA LYS A 255 4.15 -22.35 8.33
C LYS A 255 4.93 -21.37 7.44
N VAL A 256 6.24 -21.48 7.48
CA VAL A 256 7.14 -20.64 6.70
C VAL A 256 8.01 -21.45 5.75
N PHE A 257 8.51 -20.81 4.70
CA PHE A 257 9.38 -21.46 3.72
C PHE A 257 10.47 -20.51 3.20
N GLY A 258 11.49 -21.11 2.59
CA GLY A 258 12.58 -20.38 1.95
C GLY A 258 13.51 -19.65 2.93
N LYS A 259 14.54 -18.98 2.40
CA LYS A 259 15.58 -18.34 3.21
C LYS A 259 15.10 -17.09 3.97
N ALA A 260 13.98 -16.51 3.54
CA ALA A 260 13.38 -15.33 4.18
C ALA A 260 12.24 -15.70 5.14
N ASN A 261 12.02 -16.99 5.43
CA ASN A 261 10.93 -17.47 6.27
C ASN A 261 9.57 -16.87 5.86
N ARG A 262 9.30 -16.87 4.54
CA ARG A 262 8.02 -16.37 4.03
C ARG A 262 6.87 -17.24 4.48
N ARG A 263 5.73 -16.64 4.75
CA ARG A 263 4.45 -17.36 4.96
C ARG A 263 4.16 -18.26 3.77
N GLU A 264 3.69 -19.49 4.01
CA GLU A 264 3.39 -20.44 2.94
C GLU A 264 2.28 -19.94 2.01
N ASP A 265 1.29 -19.25 2.53
CA ASP A 265 0.18 -18.62 1.77
C ASP A 265 0.59 -17.38 0.97
N SER A 266 1.85 -16.91 1.10
CA SER A 266 2.42 -15.83 0.28
C SER A 266 3.12 -16.33 -0.99
N ARG A 267 2.99 -17.62 -1.33
CA ARG A 267 3.49 -18.15 -2.60
C ARG A 267 2.76 -17.51 -3.76
N ASP A 268 3.48 -17.29 -4.84
CA ASP A 268 2.94 -16.62 -6.03
C ASP A 268 1.71 -17.33 -6.64
N GLU A 269 1.61 -18.63 -6.42
CA GLU A 269 0.48 -19.47 -6.84
C GLU A 269 -0.85 -19.07 -6.17
N TYR A 270 -0.79 -18.50 -4.97
CA TYR A 270 -1.97 -18.17 -4.16
C TYR A 270 -2.25 -16.66 -4.07
N SER A 271 -1.22 -15.83 -4.27
CA SER A 271 -1.28 -14.40 -3.97
C SER A 271 -1.20 -13.48 -5.20
N ALA A 272 -1.16 -14.05 -6.40
CA ALA A 272 -1.06 -13.26 -7.63
C ALA A 272 -2.37 -12.52 -7.93
N SER A 273 -2.26 -11.21 -8.20
CA SER A 273 -3.40 -10.40 -8.63
C SER A 273 -3.71 -10.62 -10.11
N VAL A 274 -4.99 -10.64 -10.48
CA VAL A 274 -5.41 -10.68 -11.89
C VAL A 274 -4.89 -9.48 -12.70
N PHE A 275 -4.66 -8.35 -12.04
CA PHE A 275 -4.11 -7.15 -12.66
C PHE A 275 -2.61 -7.27 -13.00
N GLU A 276 -1.92 -8.27 -12.44
CA GLU A 276 -0.52 -8.57 -12.74
C GLU A 276 -0.35 -9.75 -13.70
N GLU A 277 -1.45 -10.37 -14.13
CA GLU A 277 -1.43 -11.57 -14.95
C GLU A 277 -0.76 -11.28 -16.31
N PHE A 278 0.25 -12.07 -16.65
CA PHE A 278 1.05 -11.92 -17.88
C PHE A 278 0.59 -12.84 -19.01
N ARG A 279 -0.31 -13.77 -18.73
CA ARG A 279 -0.88 -14.64 -19.77
C ARG A 279 -1.85 -13.86 -20.63
N LYS A 280 -1.93 -14.30 -21.88
CA LYS A 280 -2.88 -13.78 -22.86
C LYS A 280 -4.08 -14.72 -22.95
N ASP A 281 -5.22 -14.15 -23.29
CA ASP A 281 -6.42 -14.91 -23.67
C ASP A 281 -6.28 -15.48 -25.09
N GLU A 282 -7.29 -16.21 -25.54
CA GLU A 282 -7.38 -16.80 -26.89
C GLU A 282 -7.38 -15.75 -28.02
N ASN A 283 -7.67 -14.49 -27.71
CA ASN A 283 -7.63 -13.37 -28.66
C ASN A 283 -6.27 -12.64 -28.68
N GLY A 284 -5.31 -13.10 -27.89
CA GLY A 284 -3.99 -12.50 -27.77
C GLY A 284 -3.91 -11.26 -26.85
N SER A 285 -5.00 -10.89 -26.16
CA SER A 285 -5.04 -9.79 -25.18
C SER A 285 -4.59 -10.27 -23.81
N PHE A 286 -3.81 -9.45 -23.09
CA PHE A 286 -3.44 -9.76 -21.71
C PHE A 286 -4.68 -9.85 -20.80
N ILE A 287 -4.74 -10.87 -19.95
CA ILE A 287 -5.80 -11.06 -18.96
C ILE A 287 -5.88 -9.84 -18.02
N ALA A 288 -4.75 -9.26 -17.65
CA ALA A 288 -4.69 -8.02 -16.85
C ALA A 288 -5.46 -6.86 -17.53
N MET A 289 -5.44 -6.76 -18.87
CA MET A 289 -6.18 -5.74 -19.61
C MET A 289 -7.68 -5.96 -19.52
N GLN A 290 -8.12 -7.22 -19.59
CA GLN A 290 -9.53 -7.56 -19.40
C GLN A 290 -10.00 -7.23 -17.99
N ALA A 291 -9.14 -7.43 -16.98
CA ALA A 291 -9.44 -7.06 -15.60
C ALA A 291 -9.59 -5.54 -15.44
N ILE A 292 -8.72 -4.73 -16.04
CA ILE A 292 -8.84 -3.26 -16.02
C ILE A 292 -10.13 -2.83 -16.73
N ARG A 293 -10.42 -3.36 -17.92
CA ARG A 293 -11.66 -3.07 -18.68
C ARG A 293 -12.90 -3.39 -17.84
N LYS A 294 -12.93 -4.57 -17.23
CA LYS A 294 -14.03 -4.99 -16.34
C LYS A 294 -14.18 -4.04 -15.16
N LEU A 295 -13.08 -3.69 -14.49
CA LEU A 295 -13.07 -2.77 -13.36
C LEU A 295 -13.71 -1.43 -13.73
N ILE A 296 -13.22 -0.80 -14.80
CA ILE A 296 -13.74 0.50 -15.26
C ILE A 296 -15.23 0.40 -15.63
N LYS A 297 -15.61 -0.66 -16.35
CA LYS A 297 -17.00 -0.88 -16.78
C LYS A 297 -17.95 -1.09 -15.59
N GLU A 298 -17.58 -1.92 -14.62
CA GLU A 298 -18.44 -2.30 -13.48
C GLU A 298 -18.49 -1.23 -12.38
N THR A 299 -17.56 -0.29 -12.37
CA THR A 299 -17.50 0.76 -11.36
C THR A 299 -18.72 1.69 -11.44
N ASN A 300 -19.42 1.83 -10.31
CA ASN A 300 -20.55 2.75 -10.17
C ASN A 300 -20.08 4.11 -9.61
N ALA A 301 -19.44 4.91 -10.46
CA ALA A 301 -18.96 6.24 -10.13
C ALA A 301 -19.17 7.21 -11.30
N ARG A 302 -19.37 8.50 -10.99
CA ARG A 302 -19.44 9.54 -12.03
C ARG A 302 -18.06 9.79 -12.65
N TYR A 303 -17.02 9.85 -11.80
CA TYR A 303 -15.65 10.08 -12.24
C TYR A 303 -14.76 8.91 -11.84
N ILE A 304 -13.87 8.51 -12.73
CA ILE A 304 -12.85 7.49 -12.46
C ILE A 304 -11.48 8.06 -12.80
N LEU A 305 -10.55 8.01 -11.85
CA LEU A 305 -9.13 8.31 -12.04
C LEU A 305 -8.34 7.01 -11.95
N LEU A 306 -7.73 6.61 -13.06
CA LEU A 306 -6.80 5.49 -13.13
C LEU A 306 -5.36 6.01 -13.06
N SER A 307 -4.60 5.55 -12.07
CA SER A 307 -3.15 5.70 -11.96
C SER A 307 -2.48 4.44 -12.50
N TYR A 308 -1.46 4.59 -13.35
CA TYR A 308 -0.76 3.44 -13.94
C TYR A 308 0.68 3.78 -14.32
N SER A 309 1.60 2.85 -14.10
CA SER A 309 3.02 3.04 -14.43
C SER A 309 3.32 2.66 -15.89
N SER A 310 4.16 3.45 -16.56
CA SER A 310 4.67 3.13 -17.91
C SER A 310 5.49 1.83 -17.97
N GLY A 311 5.98 1.34 -16.82
CA GLY A 311 6.64 0.05 -16.68
C GLY A 311 5.68 -1.12 -16.44
N GLY A 312 4.39 -0.86 -16.37
CA GLY A 312 3.33 -1.85 -16.16
C GLY A 312 3.01 -2.67 -17.40
N ARG A 313 2.06 -3.59 -17.27
CA ARG A 313 1.66 -4.53 -18.32
C ARG A 313 0.96 -3.85 -19.50
N ALA A 314 0.14 -2.84 -19.20
CA ALA A 314 -0.61 -2.08 -20.19
C ALA A 314 0.22 -0.99 -20.84
N THR A 315 0.07 -0.80 -22.14
CA THR A 315 0.55 0.38 -22.84
C THR A 315 -0.38 1.58 -22.57
N ARG A 316 0.12 2.78 -22.85
CA ARG A 316 -0.66 4.00 -22.75
C ARG A 316 -1.88 3.96 -23.68
N GLU A 317 -1.69 3.50 -24.91
CA GLU A 317 -2.72 3.39 -25.96
C GLU A 317 -3.82 2.40 -25.54
N GLU A 318 -3.46 1.22 -25.05
CA GLU A 318 -4.43 0.24 -24.55
C GLU A 318 -5.28 0.78 -23.41
N LEU A 319 -4.67 1.53 -22.47
CA LEU A 319 -5.42 2.18 -21.38
C LEU A 319 -6.38 3.25 -21.91
N PHE A 320 -5.94 4.04 -22.90
CA PHE A 320 -6.81 5.01 -23.56
C PHE A 320 -8.03 4.37 -24.20
N ASP A 321 -7.83 3.28 -24.94
CA ASP A 321 -8.94 2.56 -25.60
C ASP A 321 -9.93 2.04 -24.57
N ILE A 322 -9.45 1.38 -23.52
CA ILE A 322 -10.29 0.85 -22.43
C ILE A 322 -11.12 1.96 -21.75
N LEU A 323 -10.50 3.10 -21.48
CA LEU A 323 -11.18 4.20 -20.81
C LEU A 323 -12.24 4.85 -21.70
N ASN A 324 -11.93 5.03 -22.97
CA ASN A 324 -12.86 5.60 -23.94
C ASN A 324 -14.08 4.70 -24.23
N GLU A 325 -13.98 3.38 -24.03
CA GLU A 325 -15.13 2.46 -24.10
C GLU A 325 -16.17 2.74 -23.01
N SER A 326 -15.79 3.34 -21.88
CA SER A 326 -16.65 3.45 -20.70
C SER A 326 -17.02 4.88 -20.34
N GLY A 327 -16.42 5.89 -20.96
CA GLY A 327 -16.70 7.28 -20.66
C GLY A 327 -15.87 8.26 -21.50
N LYS A 328 -16.06 9.53 -21.25
CA LYS A 328 -15.30 10.60 -21.90
C LYS A 328 -14.01 10.86 -21.12
N LEU A 329 -12.85 10.71 -21.77
CA LEU A 329 -11.58 11.14 -21.19
C LEU A 329 -11.58 12.66 -21.03
N ILE A 330 -11.46 13.14 -19.81
CA ILE A 330 -11.48 14.57 -19.47
C ILE A 330 -10.10 15.10 -19.05
N ARG A 331 -9.21 14.23 -18.56
CA ARG A 331 -7.81 14.58 -18.29
C ARG A 331 -6.88 13.39 -18.51
N ALA A 332 -5.67 13.70 -18.97
CA ALA A 332 -4.56 12.77 -19.05
C ALA A 332 -3.28 13.50 -18.65
N GLU A 333 -2.61 13.01 -17.62
CA GLU A 333 -1.34 13.56 -17.17
C GLU A 333 -0.26 12.48 -17.19
N GLU A 334 0.96 12.89 -17.53
CA GLU A 334 2.15 12.07 -17.53
C GLU A 334 3.17 12.67 -16.57
N ILE A 335 3.42 11.97 -15.48
CA ILE A 335 4.28 12.46 -14.41
C ILE A 335 5.62 11.73 -14.50
N ASN A 336 6.70 12.49 -14.69
CA ASN A 336 8.04 11.91 -14.72
C ASN A 336 8.45 11.47 -13.31
N TYR A 337 8.52 10.16 -13.13
CA TYR A 337 8.85 9.56 -11.84
C TYR A 337 10.32 9.12 -11.84
N LYS A 338 11.19 9.79 -11.08
CA LYS A 338 12.55 9.29 -10.87
C LYS A 338 12.49 7.89 -10.24
N LYS A 339 13.20 6.94 -10.86
CA LYS A 339 13.29 5.54 -10.38
C LYS A 339 13.44 5.49 -8.87
N ASN A 340 12.64 4.65 -8.21
CA ASN A 340 12.84 4.31 -6.81
C ASN A 340 14.26 3.77 -6.57
N VAL A 341 14.78 3.95 -5.35
CA VAL A 341 16.08 3.42 -4.91
C VAL A 341 16.24 1.94 -5.24
N MET A 342 15.14 1.15 -5.18
CA MET A 342 15.11 -0.26 -5.59
C MET A 342 15.35 -0.48 -7.09
N GLY A 343 14.96 0.47 -7.95
CA GLY A 343 15.25 0.43 -9.39
C GLY A 343 16.71 0.74 -9.74
N GLY A 344 17.50 1.25 -8.78
CA GLY A 344 18.92 1.56 -8.94
C GLY A 344 19.87 0.42 -8.50
N MET A 345 19.34 -0.69 -7.98
CA MET A 345 20.17 -1.82 -7.53
C MET A 345 20.71 -2.61 -8.72
N ARG A 346 22.01 -2.74 -8.75
CA ARG A 346 22.75 -3.55 -9.73
C ARG A 346 22.55 -5.04 -9.47
N TRP A 347 21.62 -5.65 -10.16
CA TRP A 347 21.51 -7.12 -10.20
C TRP A 347 22.13 -7.73 -11.46
N THR A 348 22.27 -6.95 -12.54
CA THR A 348 23.03 -7.31 -13.75
C THR A 348 23.55 -6.05 -14.42
N ASN A 349 24.70 -6.14 -15.11
CA ASN A 349 25.33 -5.02 -15.84
C ASN A 349 24.47 -4.45 -16.99
N GLU A 350 23.42 -5.16 -17.43
CA GLU A 350 22.53 -4.75 -18.55
C GLU A 350 21.54 -3.62 -18.16
N TRP A 351 21.37 -3.32 -16.88
CA TRP A 351 20.40 -2.32 -16.40
C TRP A 351 20.95 -0.90 -16.30
N ILE A 352 22.23 -0.69 -16.59
CA ILE A 352 22.91 0.60 -16.38
C ILE A 352 22.61 1.59 -17.52
N ASN A 353 22.22 1.13 -18.70
CA ASN A 353 22.15 1.93 -19.93
C ASN A 353 20.73 2.18 -20.47
N SER A 354 19.67 1.86 -19.76
CA SER A 354 18.33 2.28 -20.22
C SER A 354 18.01 3.68 -19.71
N ASP A 355 18.01 4.65 -20.58
CA ASP A 355 17.43 6.00 -20.43
C ASP A 355 15.90 5.96 -20.23
N ASN A 356 15.35 4.84 -19.75
CA ASN A 356 13.94 4.63 -19.54
C ASN A 356 13.45 5.51 -18.40
N LYS A 357 12.96 6.67 -18.75
CA LYS A 357 12.12 7.52 -17.88
C LYS A 357 10.90 6.69 -17.53
N ASN A 358 10.69 6.39 -16.25
CA ASN A 358 9.46 5.82 -15.78
C ASN A 358 8.46 6.95 -15.55
N PHE A 359 7.33 6.85 -16.20
CA PHE A 359 6.22 7.77 -16.04
C PHE A 359 5.11 7.12 -15.21
N GLU A 360 4.43 7.92 -14.45
CA GLU A 360 3.13 7.60 -13.88
C GLU A 360 2.07 8.33 -14.70
N TYR A 361 1.13 7.58 -15.24
CA TYR A 361 -0.02 8.09 -15.97
C TYR A 361 -1.17 8.31 -15.00
N LEU A 362 -1.85 9.43 -15.13
CA LEU A 362 -3.13 9.71 -14.47
C LEU A 362 -4.17 9.98 -15.55
N PHE A 363 -5.10 9.07 -15.73
CA PHE A 363 -6.17 9.17 -16.71
C PHE A 363 -7.51 9.31 -16.00
N MET A 364 -8.23 10.38 -16.31
CA MET A 364 -9.52 10.66 -15.74
C MET A 364 -10.61 10.65 -16.78
N ILE A 365 -11.65 9.88 -16.53
CA ILE A 365 -12.86 9.85 -17.32
C ILE A 365 -14.06 10.38 -16.52
N GLU A 366 -15.00 11.00 -17.21
CA GLU A 366 -16.39 11.16 -16.77
C GLU A 366 -17.17 10.01 -17.41
N LYS A 367 -17.76 9.16 -16.58
CA LYS A 367 -18.46 7.96 -17.02
C LYS A 367 -19.80 8.36 -17.61
N SER A 368 -20.17 7.74 -18.75
CA SER A 368 -21.43 7.97 -19.45
C SER A 368 -22.61 7.26 -18.79
#